data_12d97bf03bbf57273f732fd8b7b581c0
#
_entry.id   12d97bf03bbf57273f732fd8b7b581c0
#
_cell.length_a   1.000
_cell.length_b   1.000
_cell.length_c   1.000
_cell.angle_alpha   90.00
_cell.angle_beta   90.00
_cell.angle_gamma   90.00
#
_symmetry.space_group_name_H-M   'P 1'
#
loop_
_entity.id
_entity.type
_entity.pdbx_description
1 polymer ?
#
loop_
_entity_poly.entity_id
_entity_poly.type
_entity_poly.pdbx_seq_one_letter_code
_entity_poly.pdbx_strand_id
1 'polypeptide(L)'
;MISSDIDRYMFHYKSHTCYKEYYNDTLFTITQETLEPRYIFQMGKYSLPIECRFEYLNGDGKRFQEVAAPYIQYNTIETDSYIFMPYSNWAGEKAQEKQMAIYDKKAKNCFKVSTGHIKNDLTPGLPLRPITALDSHTLLYVWEAPELFEKAEKTPSILQIEPLKGLKEDDNPVMMIVYLKQP
;
A
#
# COMPACT_ATOMS: atom_id res chain seq x y z
N MET A 1 9.79 -9.49 -24.11
CA MET A 1 9.82 -9.52 -22.63
C MET A 1 8.47 -8.99 -22.17
N ILE A 2 7.56 -9.85 -21.78
CA ILE A 2 6.24 -9.44 -21.25
C ILE A 2 6.49 -9.07 -19.79
N SER A 3 6.67 -7.79 -19.53
CA SER A 3 6.66 -7.26 -18.17
C SER A 3 5.19 -7.21 -17.76
N SER A 4 4.77 -8.07 -16.84
CA SER A 4 3.47 -7.88 -16.20
C SER A 4 3.54 -6.63 -15.33
N ASP A 5 2.51 -5.80 -15.35
CA ASP A 5 2.39 -4.59 -14.51
C ASP A 5 2.41 -4.90 -12.99
N ILE A 6 2.46 -6.18 -12.66
CA ILE A 6 2.47 -6.72 -11.29
C ILE A 6 3.85 -6.60 -10.64
N ASP A 7 4.94 -6.53 -11.42
CA ASP A 7 6.30 -6.64 -10.88
C ASP A 7 6.92 -5.33 -10.41
N ARG A 8 6.29 -4.19 -10.69
CA ARG A 8 6.86 -2.87 -10.44
C ARG A 8 5.80 -1.79 -10.31
N TYR A 9 6.15 -0.73 -9.59
CA TYR A 9 5.33 0.48 -9.56
C TYR A 9 6.21 1.73 -9.52
N MET A 10 5.63 2.82 -10.00
CA MET A 10 6.24 4.14 -10.01
C MET A 10 5.29 5.15 -9.37
N PHE A 11 5.84 6.12 -8.68
CA PHE A 11 5.10 7.24 -8.12
C PHE A 11 5.97 8.50 -8.08
N HIS A 12 5.33 9.63 -7.93
CA HIS A 12 6.03 10.89 -7.77
C HIS A 12 6.12 11.27 -6.29
N TYR A 13 7.30 11.73 -5.89
CA TYR A 13 7.52 12.37 -4.60
C TYR A 13 8.32 13.64 -4.82
N LYS A 14 7.69 14.81 -4.61
CA LYS A 14 8.23 16.12 -4.98
C LYS A 14 8.59 16.15 -6.49
N SER A 15 9.81 16.53 -6.82
CA SER A 15 10.31 16.56 -8.20
C SER A 15 10.90 15.21 -8.68
N HIS A 16 10.83 14.18 -7.85
CA HIS A 16 11.45 12.89 -8.16
C HIS A 16 10.41 11.88 -8.63
N THR A 17 10.76 11.11 -9.66
CA THR A 17 10.06 9.87 -9.98
C THR A 17 10.72 8.75 -9.22
N CYS A 18 9.94 8.06 -8.40
CA CYS A 18 10.37 6.93 -7.60
C CYS A 18 9.96 5.61 -8.26
N TYR A 19 10.80 4.60 -8.14
CA TYR A 19 10.62 3.29 -8.75
C TYR A 19 10.93 2.18 -7.76
N LYS A 20 10.08 1.16 -7.69
CA LYS A 20 10.27 -0.03 -6.88
C LYS A 20 9.82 -1.27 -7.62
N GLU A 21 10.61 -2.33 -7.53
CA GLU A 21 10.25 -3.69 -7.93
C GLU A 21 9.82 -4.52 -6.71
N TYR A 22 8.90 -5.44 -6.91
CA TYR A 22 8.48 -6.33 -5.83
C TYR A 22 9.59 -7.29 -5.37
N TYR A 23 10.47 -7.68 -6.29
CA TYR A 23 11.58 -8.62 -6.01
C TYR A 23 12.85 -7.94 -5.52
N ASN A 24 12.82 -6.63 -5.33
CA ASN A 24 13.97 -5.85 -4.89
C ASN A 24 13.55 -4.96 -3.72
N ASP A 25 14.23 -5.09 -2.60
CA ASP A 25 13.92 -4.31 -1.39
C ASP A 25 14.50 -2.89 -1.43
N THR A 26 14.81 -2.37 -2.61
CA THR A 26 15.29 -1.02 -2.82
C THR A 26 14.23 -0.15 -3.51
N LEU A 27 13.95 1.00 -2.93
CA LEU A 27 13.25 2.08 -3.59
C LEU A 27 14.29 2.98 -4.27
N PHE A 28 14.09 3.22 -5.55
CA PHE A 28 15.00 4.05 -6.35
C PHE A 28 14.38 5.39 -6.71
N THR A 29 15.22 6.38 -6.95
CA THR A 29 14.89 7.58 -7.70
C THR A 29 15.34 7.37 -9.16
N ILE A 30 14.47 7.67 -10.11
CA ILE A 30 14.82 7.68 -11.53
C ILE A 30 15.47 9.03 -11.84
N THR A 31 16.69 9.00 -12.34
CA THR A 31 17.36 10.16 -12.93
C THR A 31 17.36 10.04 -14.46
N GLN A 32 17.97 11.00 -15.17
CA GLN A 32 18.05 10.96 -16.64
C GLN A 32 18.88 9.77 -17.14
N GLU A 33 19.82 9.29 -16.35
CA GLU A 33 20.81 8.30 -16.79
C GLU A 33 20.74 6.99 -15.99
N THR A 34 20.30 7.02 -14.73
CA THR A 34 20.42 5.88 -13.80
C THR A 34 19.24 5.73 -12.85
N LEU A 35 19.21 4.59 -12.15
CA LEU A 35 18.42 4.37 -10.94
C LEU A 35 19.31 4.58 -9.73
N GLU A 36 19.02 5.60 -8.93
CA GLU A 36 19.74 5.91 -7.70
C GLU A 36 19.02 5.33 -6.48
N PRO A 37 19.68 4.50 -5.64
CA PRO A 37 19.09 3.98 -4.42
C PRO A 37 18.67 5.12 -3.48
N ARG A 38 17.41 5.14 -3.09
CA ARG A 38 16.83 6.12 -2.17
C ARG A 38 16.63 5.54 -0.77
N TYR A 39 16.05 4.37 -0.68
CA TYR A 39 15.87 3.59 0.55
C TYR A 39 16.13 2.12 0.28
N ILE A 40 16.75 1.44 1.25
CA ILE A 40 16.91 -0.01 1.25
C ILE A 40 16.13 -0.53 2.46
N PHE A 41 15.11 -1.35 2.22
CA PHE A 41 14.28 -1.95 3.26
C PHE A 41 14.88 -3.30 3.67
N GLN A 42 15.35 -3.39 4.91
CA GLN A 42 15.93 -4.63 5.42
C GLN A 42 14.84 -5.59 5.88
N MET A 43 14.25 -6.33 4.97
CA MET A 43 13.16 -7.28 5.25
C MET A 43 13.65 -8.57 5.89
N GLY A 44 14.96 -8.84 5.89
CA GLY A 44 15.55 -10.04 6.49
C GLY A 44 14.97 -11.33 5.90
N LYS A 45 14.53 -12.24 6.76
CA LYS A 45 13.95 -13.53 6.34
C LYS A 45 12.61 -13.42 5.58
N TYR A 46 12.02 -12.25 5.52
CA TYR A 46 10.77 -11.98 4.81
C TYR A 46 10.96 -11.40 3.42
N SER A 47 12.22 -11.10 3.05
CA SER A 47 12.56 -10.66 1.68
C SER A 47 12.31 -11.80 0.71
N LEU A 48 11.63 -11.50 -0.40
CA LEU A 48 11.34 -12.51 -1.43
C LEU A 48 12.63 -12.89 -2.18
N PRO A 49 13.08 -14.15 -2.13
CA PRO A 49 14.23 -14.60 -2.90
C PRO A 49 13.99 -14.42 -4.40
N ILE A 50 15.02 -13.98 -5.11
CA ILE A 50 14.92 -13.77 -6.57
C ILE A 50 14.58 -15.05 -7.32
N GLU A 51 14.95 -16.21 -6.76
CA GLU A 51 14.69 -17.52 -7.31
C GLU A 51 13.19 -17.82 -7.43
N CYS A 52 12.37 -17.29 -6.53
CA CYS A 52 10.91 -17.45 -6.62
C CYS A 52 10.34 -16.86 -7.93
N ARG A 53 11.00 -15.86 -8.50
CA ARG A 53 10.59 -15.25 -9.77
C ARG A 53 10.67 -16.22 -10.95
N PHE A 54 11.60 -17.17 -10.91
CA PHE A 54 11.77 -18.13 -11.98
C PHE A 54 10.57 -19.08 -12.09
N GLU A 55 9.94 -19.43 -10.99
CA GLU A 55 8.72 -20.25 -11.00
C GLU A 55 7.58 -19.52 -11.74
N TYR A 56 7.43 -18.22 -11.52
CA TYR A 56 6.46 -17.40 -12.23
C TYR A 56 6.78 -17.28 -13.73
N LEU A 57 8.06 -17.07 -14.08
CA LEU A 57 8.51 -16.96 -15.47
C LEU A 57 8.35 -18.26 -16.24
N ASN A 58 8.38 -19.40 -15.58
CA ASN A 58 8.11 -20.72 -16.15
C ASN A 58 6.61 -20.98 -16.40
N GLY A 59 5.74 -20.02 -16.05
CA GLY A 59 4.31 -20.11 -16.24
C GLY A 59 3.57 -20.91 -15.16
N ASP A 60 4.25 -21.31 -14.08
CA ASP A 60 3.66 -22.03 -12.94
C ASP A 60 3.28 -21.06 -11.80
N GLY A 61 2.18 -20.33 -12.01
CA GLY A 61 1.68 -19.38 -11.01
C GLY A 61 1.28 -20.04 -9.69
N LYS A 62 0.86 -21.31 -9.71
CA LYS A 62 0.54 -22.04 -8.48
C LYS A 62 1.80 -22.35 -7.68
N ARG A 63 2.82 -22.86 -8.35
CA ARG A 63 4.12 -23.13 -7.73
C ARG A 63 4.75 -21.86 -7.17
N PHE A 64 4.66 -20.74 -7.92
CA PHE A 64 5.10 -19.45 -7.43
C PHE A 64 4.39 -19.07 -6.12
N GLN A 65 3.05 -19.17 -6.05
CA GLN A 65 2.31 -18.85 -4.83
C GLN A 65 2.73 -19.73 -3.64
N GLU A 66 3.00 -21.01 -3.86
CA GLU A 66 3.47 -21.92 -2.82
C GLU A 66 4.84 -21.52 -2.27
N VAL A 67 5.82 -21.25 -3.15
CA VAL A 67 7.18 -20.91 -2.73
C VAL A 67 7.30 -19.47 -2.21
N ALA A 68 6.49 -18.56 -2.70
CA ALA A 68 6.49 -17.16 -2.29
C ALA A 68 5.64 -16.88 -1.02
N ALA A 69 4.72 -17.78 -0.65
CA ALA A 69 3.80 -17.59 0.47
C ALA A 69 4.44 -17.16 1.80
N PRO A 70 5.64 -17.62 2.19
CA PRO A 70 6.29 -17.19 3.43
C PRO A 70 6.81 -15.75 3.41
N TYR A 71 6.94 -15.15 2.24
CA TYR A 71 7.57 -13.84 2.04
C TYR A 71 6.55 -12.73 1.93
N ILE A 72 7.01 -11.49 2.12
CA ILE A 72 6.18 -10.28 2.13
C ILE A 72 6.29 -9.56 0.81
N GLN A 73 5.12 -9.19 0.27
CA GLN A 73 4.98 -8.17 -0.76
C GLN A 73 4.52 -6.87 -0.13
N TYR A 74 5.06 -5.76 -0.55
CA TYR A 74 4.72 -4.44 -0.02
C TYR A 74 4.89 -3.33 -1.05
N ASN A 75 4.08 -2.29 -0.89
CA ASN A 75 4.21 -1.04 -1.59
C ASN A 75 4.78 0.03 -0.67
N THR A 76 5.20 1.15 -1.23
CA THR A 76 5.65 2.32 -0.48
C THR A 76 4.88 3.55 -0.92
N ILE A 77 4.40 4.32 0.05
CA ILE A 77 3.72 5.60 -0.17
C ILE A 77 4.50 6.63 0.64
N GLU A 78 5.19 7.53 -0.04
CA GLU A 78 6.12 8.44 0.59
C GLU A 78 5.51 9.83 0.76
N THR A 79 5.65 10.38 1.97
CA THR A 79 5.35 11.77 2.33
C THR A 79 6.59 12.43 2.93
N ASP A 80 6.53 13.70 3.31
CA ASP A 80 7.67 14.38 3.93
C ASP A 80 8.08 13.75 5.26
N SER A 81 7.11 13.35 6.06
CA SER A 81 7.36 12.82 7.41
C SER A 81 7.43 11.30 7.49
N TYR A 82 6.74 10.58 6.57
CA TYR A 82 6.54 9.14 6.69
C TYR A 82 6.71 8.40 5.37
N ILE A 83 7.04 7.10 5.47
CA ILE A 83 6.83 6.13 4.41
C ILE A 83 5.81 5.11 4.95
N PHE A 84 4.65 5.04 4.33
CA PHE A 84 3.63 4.04 4.60
C PHE A 84 3.91 2.81 3.75
N MET A 85 3.87 1.64 4.37
CA MET A 85 4.16 0.37 3.72
C MET A 85 2.99 -0.59 3.95
N PRO A 86 1.93 -0.53 3.13
CA PRO A 86 0.93 -1.59 3.11
C PRO A 86 1.59 -2.88 2.59
N TYR A 87 1.40 -3.98 3.32
CA TYR A 87 2.00 -5.26 2.98
C TYR A 87 1.07 -6.45 3.25
N SER A 88 1.31 -7.54 2.56
CA SER A 88 0.74 -8.86 2.79
C SER A 88 1.77 -9.93 2.44
N ASN A 89 1.44 -11.20 2.66
CA ASN A 89 2.25 -12.27 2.09
C ASN A 89 1.82 -12.59 0.64
N TRP A 90 2.61 -13.42 -0.04
CA TRP A 90 2.37 -13.82 -1.44
C TRP A 90 1.40 -15.02 -1.58
N ALA A 91 0.59 -15.34 -0.59
CA ALA A 91 -0.22 -16.54 -0.57
C ALA A 91 -1.45 -16.53 -1.52
N GLY A 92 -1.55 -15.57 -2.44
CA GLY A 92 -2.67 -15.43 -3.37
C GLY A 92 -4.02 -15.30 -2.64
N GLU A 93 -5.00 -16.15 -2.96
CA GLU A 93 -6.32 -16.16 -2.30
C GLU A 93 -6.26 -16.47 -0.79
N LYS A 94 -5.20 -17.12 -0.33
CA LYS A 94 -4.92 -17.38 1.08
C LYS A 94 -4.07 -16.29 1.73
N ALA A 95 -3.87 -15.16 1.05
CA ALA A 95 -3.08 -14.07 1.59
C ALA A 95 -3.71 -13.56 2.89
N GLN A 96 -2.84 -13.27 3.86
CA GLN A 96 -3.27 -12.61 5.09
C GLN A 96 -3.86 -11.24 4.75
N GLU A 97 -4.78 -10.76 5.61
CA GLU A 97 -5.25 -9.37 5.48
C GLU A 97 -4.08 -8.40 5.33
N LYS A 98 -4.28 -7.41 4.48
CA LYS A 98 -3.28 -6.33 4.29
C LYS A 98 -2.95 -5.70 5.64
N GLN A 99 -1.68 -5.70 5.96
CA GLN A 99 -1.10 -5.07 7.14
C GLN A 99 -0.48 -3.73 6.76
N MET A 100 -0.08 -2.95 7.75
CA MET A 100 0.57 -1.66 7.56
C MET A 100 1.81 -1.55 8.45
N ALA A 101 2.93 -1.14 7.87
CA ALA A 101 4.07 -0.61 8.60
C ALA A 101 4.27 0.85 8.21
N ILE A 102 4.84 1.63 9.13
CA ILE A 102 5.13 3.06 8.91
C ILE A 102 6.57 3.33 9.34
N TYR A 103 7.34 3.91 8.44
CA TYR A 103 8.65 4.46 8.77
C TYR A 103 8.52 5.95 9.04
N ASP A 104 8.88 6.38 10.27
CA ASP A 104 8.99 7.77 10.66
C ASP A 104 10.39 8.28 10.27
N LYS A 105 10.45 9.22 9.33
CA LYS A 105 11.69 9.75 8.80
C LYS A 105 12.48 10.61 9.82
N LYS A 106 11.75 11.29 10.72
CA LYS A 106 12.36 12.13 11.76
C LYS A 106 12.92 11.27 12.89
N ALA A 107 12.13 10.33 13.39
CA ALA A 107 12.55 9.39 14.44
C ALA A 107 13.51 8.31 13.92
N LYS A 108 13.60 8.11 12.59
CA LYS A 108 14.36 7.03 11.94
C LYS A 108 13.97 5.65 12.47
N ASN A 109 12.69 5.45 12.70
CA ASN A 109 12.14 4.23 13.27
C ASN A 109 11.00 3.69 12.42
N CYS A 110 10.92 2.36 12.32
CA CYS A 110 9.83 1.66 11.64
C CYS A 110 8.99 0.92 12.66
N PHE A 111 7.67 1.04 12.55
CA PHE A 111 6.75 0.33 13.43
C PHE A 111 5.59 -0.28 12.64
N LYS A 112 5.11 -1.42 13.13
CA LYS A 112 3.92 -2.07 12.62
C LYS A 112 2.68 -1.43 13.26
N VAL A 113 1.68 -1.12 12.43
CA VAL A 113 0.38 -0.69 12.91
C VAL A 113 -0.40 -1.94 13.38
N SER A 114 -0.73 -1.99 14.66
CA SER A 114 -1.29 -3.19 15.30
C SER A 114 -2.60 -3.68 14.67
N THR A 115 -3.42 -2.76 14.18
CA THR A 115 -4.71 -3.03 13.53
C THR A 115 -4.61 -3.30 12.02
N GLY A 116 -3.39 -3.24 11.45
CA GLY A 116 -3.17 -3.35 10.01
C GLY A 116 -3.64 -2.13 9.19
N HIS A 117 -4.21 -1.12 9.83
CA HIS A 117 -4.68 0.12 9.21
C HIS A 117 -4.58 1.29 10.17
N ILE A 118 -4.52 2.50 9.66
CA ILE A 118 -4.49 3.72 10.49
C ILE A 118 -5.90 3.97 11.02
N LYS A 119 -6.00 4.19 12.33
CA LYS A 119 -7.27 4.56 12.96
C LYS A 119 -7.73 5.92 12.41
N ASN A 120 -8.97 5.95 11.98
CA ASN A 120 -9.62 7.18 11.57
C ASN A 120 -10.61 7.62 12.66
N ASP A 121 -10.34 8.74 13.29
CA ASP A 121 -11.14 9.31 14.38
C ASP A 121 -12.20 10.31 13.85
N LEU A 122 -12.09 10.75 12.61
CA LEU A 122 -13.06 11.64 11.98
C LEU A 122 -14.28 10.89 11.43
N THR A 123 -14.05 9.66 10.94
CA THR A 123 -15.11 8.80 10.40
C THR A 123 -15.02 7.41 11.04
N PRO A 124 -15.54 7.24 12.28
CA PRO A 124 -15.49 5.98 12.98
C PRO A 124 -16.06 4.83 12.13
N GLY A 125 -15.36 3.70 12.12
CA GLY A 125 -15.73 2.54 11.30
C GLY A 125 -15.11 2.50 9.89
N LEU A 126 -14.52 3.60 9.43
CA LEU A 126 -13.81 3.67 8.15
C LEU A 126 -12.30 3.82 8.39
N PRO A 127 -11.55 2.72 8.46
CA PRO A 127 -10.10 2.77 8.64
C PRO A 127 -9.41 3.41 7.43
N LEU A 128 -8.30 4.10 7.66
CA LEU A 128 -7.48 4.66 6.58
C LEU A 128 -6.43 3.63 6.14
N ARG A 129 -6.46 3.30 4.85
CA ARG A 129 -5.44 2.50 4.16
C ARG A 129 -5.01 3.24 2.90
N PRO A 130 -4.07 4.17 2.99
CA PRO A 130 -3.70 4.99 1.84
C PRO A 130 -3.24 4.12 0.67
N ILE A 131 -3.66 4.50 -0.54
CA ILE A 131 -3.24 3.85 -1.78
C ILE A 131 -2.15 4.65 -2.49
N THR A 132 -2.13 5.97 -2.26
CA THR A 132 -1.09 6.87 -2.79
C THR A 132 -1.00 8.15 -1.96
N ALA A 133 0.06 8.92 -2.17
CA ALA A 133 0.17 10.30 -1.75
C ALA A 133 -0.12 11.21 -2.95
N LEU A 134 -0.97 12.21 -2.76
CA LEU A 134 -1.26 13.23 -3.78
C LEU A 134 -0.16 14.29 -3.81
N ASP A 135 0.44 14.54 -2.67
CA ASP A 135 1.58 15.44 -2.48
C ASP A 135 2.40 15.03 -1.25
N SER A 136 3.29 15.88 -0.80
CA SER A 136 4.18 15.59 0.34
C SER A 136 3.48 15.47 1.70
N HIS A 137 2.19 15.85 1.79
CA HIS A 137 1.43 15.89 3.05
C HIS A 137 0.03 15.31 2.95
N THR A 138 -0.39 14.92 1.75
CA THR A 138 -1.77 14.51 1.48
C THR A 138 -1.82 13.07 1.01
N LEU A 139 -2.62 12.26 1.70
CA LEU A 139 -2.86 10.87 1.35
C LEU A 139 -4.22 10.71 0.71
N LEU A 140 -4.33 9.78 -0.23
CA LEU A 140 -5.57 9.36 -0.86
C LEU A 140 -5.89 7.93 -0.46
N TYR A 141 -7.15 7.69 -0.13
CA TYR A 141 -7.77 6.37 -0.09
C TYR A 141 -9.07 6.39 -0.89
N VAL A 142 -9.43 5.27 -1.48
CA VAL A 142 -10.67 5.10 -2.25
C VAL A 142 -11.51 4.01 -1.62
N TRP A 143 -12.76 4.32 -1.38
CA TRP A 143 -13.78 3.39 -0.92
C TRP A 143 -14.72 3.06 -2.07
N GLU A 144 -14.84 1.79 -2.41
CA GLU A 144 -15.90 1.35 -3.30
C GLU A 144 -17.25 1.47 -2.59
N ALA A 145 -18.29 1.90 -3.31
CA ALA A 145 -19.60 2.09 -2.70
C ALA A 145 -20.12 0.79 -2.03
N PRO A 146 -20.07 -0.40 -2.66
CA PRO A 146 -20.46 -1.65 -2.00
C PRO A 146 -19.71 -1.93 -0.69
N GLU A 147 -18.40 -1.59 -0.64
CA GLU A 147 -17.60 -1.78 0.58
C GLU A 147 -18.08 -0.88 1.73
N LEU A 148 -18.51 0.35 1.41
CA LEU A 148 -19.11 1.27 2.39
C LEU A 148 -20.42 0.72 2.95
N PHE A 149 -21.27 0.12 2.11
CA PHE A 149 -22.50 -0.54 2.55
C PHE A 149 -22.23 -1.73 3.45
N GLU A 150 -21.29 -2.60 3.10
CA GLU A 150 -20.86 -3.72 3.96
C GLU A 150 -20.37 -3.24 5.33
N LYS A 151 -19.61 -2.14 5.37
CA LYS A 151 -19.16 -1.52 6.64
C LYS A 151 -20.34 -0.93 7.40
N ALA A 152 -21.30 -0.33 6.72
CA ALA A 152 -22.47 0.27 7.34
C ALA A 152 -23.42 -0.76 7.96
N GLU A 153 -23.44 -2.02 7.52
CA GLU A 153 -24.16 -3.09 8.21
C GLU A 153 -23.74 -3.23 9.68
N LYS A 154 -22.44 -3.06 9.95
CA LYS A 154 -21.87 -3.13 11.31
C LYS A 154 -21.84 -1.78 12.01
N THR A 155 -21.83 -0.69 11.26
CA THR A 155 -21.72 0.68 11.77
C THR A 155 -22.62 1.61 10.96
N PRO A 156 -23.94 1.61 11.20
CA PRO A 156 -24.93 2.36 10.39
C PRO A 156 -24.67 3.88 10.31
N SER A 157 -23.97 4.44 11.30
CA SER A 157 -23.60 5.85 11.33
C SER A 157 -22.70 6.29 10.18
N ILE A 158 -22.03 5.35 9.48
CA ILE A 158 -21.17 5.64 8.33
C ILE A 158 -21.97 6.38 7.24
N LEU A 159 -23.14 5.87 6.86
CA LEU A 159 -23.99 6.47 5.84
C LEU A 159 -24.76 7.72 6.31
N GLN A 160 -24.58 8.13 7.58
CA GLN A 160 -25.12 9.38 8.12
C GLN A 160 -24.13 10.55 8.02
N ILE A 161 -22.88 10.28 7.66
CA ILE A 161 -21.87 11.30 7.44
C ILE A 161 -22.24 12.08 6.17
N GLU A 162 -22.28 13.42 6.24
CA GLU A 162 -22.79 14.28 5.15
C GLU A 162 -22.27 13.94 3.75
N PRO A 163 -20.96 13.67 3.53
CA PRO A 163 -20.51 13.30 2.17
C PRO A 163 -21.01 11.94 1.69
N LEU A 164 -21.51 11.07 2.59
CA LEU A 164 -21.98 9.71 2.27
C LEU A 164 -23.50 9.59 2.32
N LYS A 165 -24.19 10.65 2.79
CA LYS A 165 -25.63 10.66 2.92
C LYS A 165 -26.30 10.64 1.55
N GLY A 166 -27.13 9.63 1.33
CA GLY A 166 -27.81 9.43 0.04
C GLY A 166 -26.98 8.64 -0.98
N LEU A 167 -25.77 8.18 -0.61
CA LEU A 167 -25.00 7.26 -1.43
C LEU A 167 -25.81 6.00 -1.73
N LYS A 168 -25.69 5.48 -2.94
CA LYS A 168 -26.25 4.20 -3.38
C LYS A 168 -25.13 3.21 -3.61
N GLU A 169 -25.46 1.93 -3.55
CA GLU A 169 -24.48 0.84 -3.69
C GLU A 169 -23.85 0.79 -5.09
N ASP A 170 -24.56 1.27 -6.10
CA ASP A 170 -24.10 1.36 -7.50
C ASP A 170 -23.47 2.71 -7.87
N ASP A 171 -23.25 3.60 -6.90
CA ASP A 171 -22.59 4.89 -7.14
C ASP A 171 -21.09 4.72 -7.37
N ASN A 172 -20.47 5.78 -7.88
CA ASN A 172 -19.03 5.84 -8.08
C ASN A 172 -18.27 5.74 -6.74
N PRO A 173 -17.00 5.28 -6.78
CA PRO A 173 -16.16 5.22 -5.59
C PRO A 173 -16.02 6.57 -4.88
N VAL A 174 -15.93 6.54 -3.56
CA VAL A 174 -15.74 7.72 -2.71
C VAL A 174 -14.26 7.90 -2.41
N MET A 175 -13.72 9.06 -2.73
CA MET A 175 -12.35 9.43 -2.42
C MET A 175 -12.24 10.04 -1.02
N MET A 176 -11.39 9.46 -0.18
CA MET A 176 -11.02 10.02 1.12
C MET A 176 -9.66 10.69 1.02
N ILE A 177 -9.63 12.00 1.21
CA ILE A 177 -8.40 12.79 1.21
C ILE A 177 -8.04 13.11 2.66
N VAL A 178 -6.80 12.79 3.06
CA VAL A 178 -6.31 12.95 4.42
C VAL A 178 -5.09 13.85 4.44
N TYR A 179 -5.19 14.96 5.14
CA TYR A 179 -4.09 15.89 5.34
C TYR A 179 -3.29 15.50 6.60
N LEU A 180 -2.01 15.21 6.42
CA LEU A 180 -1.12 14.94 7.53
C LEU A 180 -0.76 16.24 8.25
N LYS A 181 -0.80 16.21 9.58
CA LYS A 181 -0.32 17.34 10.37
C LYS A 181 1.17 17.52 10.11
N GLN A 182 1.56 18.73 9.83
CA GLN A 182 2.99 19.10 9.79
C GLN A 182 3.52 19.05 11.22
N PRO A 183 4.73 18.49 11.43
CA PRO A 183 5.37 18.43 12.75
C PRO A 183 5.78 19.81 13.26
#